data_b5f1924958e672facc312e9ee12e454c
#
_entry.id   b5f1924958e672facc312e9ee12e454c
#
_cell.length_a   1.000
_cell.length_b   1.000
_cell.length_c   1.000
_cell.angle_alpha   90.00
_cell.angle_beta   90.00
_cell.angle_gamma   90.00
#
_symmetry.space_group_name_H-M   'P 1'
#
loop_
_entity.id
_entity.type
_entity.pdbx_description
1 polymer ?
#
loop_
_entity_poly.entity_id
_entity_poly.type
_entity_poly.pdbx_seq_one_letter_code
_entity_poly.pdbx_strand_id
1 'polypeptide(L)'
;MGRRILCPAVNRPTARKALLALAAVAALGATGCAQGEIDVNEANRDGAILFNERCSGCHTFERANSYGSKPQGQLAGGERTNGPNFDVRKVSKDDALYAIRNGGFSGAIMPANIVMGEEAEQVAEFLDKYSGGDEGGTDVQSGGEQSQ
;
A
#
# COMPACT_ATOMS: atom_id res chain seq x y z
N MET A 1 62.51 48.39 9.82
CA MET A 1 61.03 48.45 10.01
C MET A 1 60.46 47.11 9.61
N GLY A 2 60.26 46.18 10.55
CA GLY A 2 59.75 44.87 10.30
C GLY A 2 58.23 44.80 10.65
N ARG A 3 57.36 44.57 9.64
CA ARG A 3 55.95 44.35 9.79
C ARG A 3 55.75 42.88 10.21
N ARG A 4 55.30 42.64 11.44
CA ARG A 4 54.82 41.33 11.90
C ARG A 4 53.42 41.12 11.38
N ILE A 5 53.24 40.08 10.54
CA ILE A 5 51.94 39.63 10.06
C ILE A 5 51.36 38.78 11.19
N LEU A 6 50.33 39.27 11.87
CA LEU A 6 49.53 38.48 12.83
C LEU A 6 48.57 37.59 12.05
N CYS A 7 48.79 36.27 12.08
CA CYS A 7 47.81 35.29 11.63
C CYS A 7 46.65 35.23 12.65
N PRO A 8 45.38 35.34 12.20
CA PRO A 8 44.25 35.21 13.09
C PRO A 8 44.13 33.75 13.56
N ALA A 9 44.07 33.52 14.89
CA ALA A 9 43.83 32.23 15.48
C ALA A 9 42.44 31.69 15.10
N VAL A 10 42.42 30.65 14.32
CA VAL A 10 41.16 29.95 13.95
C VAL A 10 40.64 29.22 15.21
N ASN A 11 39.51 29.70 15.70
CA ASN A 11 38.85 29.23 16.90
C ASN A 11 38.25 27.82 16.64
N ARG A 12 38.96 26.75 17.01
CA ARG A 12 38.60 25.34 16.79
C ARG A 12 37.31 24.82 17.49
N PRO A 13 36.66 25.50 18.48
CA PRO A 13 35.45 24.97 19.07
C PRO A 13 34.21 25.13 18.18
N THR A 14 34.20 25.99 17.17
CA THR A 14 33.04 26.19 16.28
C THR A 14 32.82 25.07 15.28
N ALA A 15 33.89 24.41 14.84
CA ALA A 15 33.81 23.30 13.89
C ALA A 15 33.16 22.03 14.50
N ARG A 16 33.44 21.75 15.78
CA ARG A 16 32.83 20.61 16.49
C ARG A 16 31.33 20.81 16.74
N LYS A 17 30.92 22.03 17.06
CA LYS A 17 29.50 22.37 17.26
C LYS A 17 28.72 22.32 15.94
N ALA A 18 29.32 22.74 14.82
CA ALA A 18 28.74 22.65 13.50
C ALA A 18 28.60 21.17 13.03
N LEU A 19 29.58 20.33 13.29
CA LEU A 19 29.52 18.89 12.98
C LEU A 19 28.44 18.16 13.77
N LEU A 20 28.29 18.47 15.07
CA LEU A 20 27.23 17.89 15.90
C LEU A 20 25.82 18.36 15.48
N ALA A 21 25.67 19.60 15.07
CA ALA A 21 24.40 20.11 14.54
C ALA A 21 24.03 19.45 13.20
N LEU A 22 24.99 19.21 12.31
CA LEU A 22 24.77 18.52 11.03
C LEU A 22 24.36 17.06 11.24
N ALA A 23 25.00 16.37 12.20
CA ALA A 23 24.65 15.00 12.55
C ALA A 23 23.24 14.87 13.15
N ALA A 24 22.80 15.85 13.95
CA ALA A 24 21.46 15.87 14.52
C ALA A 24 20.37 16.09 13.46
N VAL A 25 20.62 16.92 12.44
CA VAL A 25 19.67 17.15 11.32
C VAL A 25 19.58 15.91 10.42
N ALA A 26 20.69 15.19 10.21
CA ALA A 26 20.68 13.95 9.44
C ALA A 26 19.91 12.81 10.16
N ALA A 27 19.93 12.77 11.49
CA ALA A 27 19.19 11.77 12.27
C ALA A 27 17.65 12.02 12.28
N LEU A 28 17.21 13.27 12.16
CA LEU A 28 15.79 13.61 12.08
C LEU A 28 15.17 13.35 10.70
N GLY A 29 15.97 13.24 9.63
CA GLY A 29 15.50 12.95 8.29
C GLY A 29 15.21 11.46 8.02
N ALA A 30 15.54 10.57 8.97
CA ALA A 30 15.34 9.12 8.79
C ALA A 30 14.02 8.59 9.36
N THR A 31 13.13 9.43 9.89
CA THR A 31 11.74 9.06 10.19
C THR A 31 10.93 9.10 8.89
N GLY A 32 11.29 8.24 7.94
CA GLY A 32 10.41 7.88 6.85
C GLY A 32 9.12 7.33 7.46
N CYS A 33 7.98 7.84 7.01
CA CYS A 33 6.67 7.32 7.39
C CYS A 33 6.73 5.79 7.34
N ALA A 34 6.49 5.15 8.48
CA ALA A 34 6.22 3.73 8.54
C ALA A 34 4.84 3.52 7.90
N GLN A 35 4.77 3.59 6.58
CA GLN A 35 3.66 3.01 5.83
C GLN A 35 3.83 1.51 6.03
N GLY A 36 2.77 0.84 6.51
CA GLY A 36 2.79 -0.60 6.71
C GLY A 36 3.34 -1.28 5.45
N GLU A 37 4.11 -2.33 5.67
CA GLU A 37 4.76 -3.05 4.58
C GLU A 37 3.70 -3.78 3.74
N ILE A 38 3.79 -3.66 2.42
CA ILE A 38 3.00 -4.46 1.49
C ILE A 38 3.64 -5.84 1.40
N ASP A 39 2.96 -6.84 1.97
CA ASP A 39 3.45 -8.23 2.06
C ASP A 39 2.90 -9.10 0.92
N VAL A 40 3.53 -8.99 -0.24
CA VAL A 40 3.20 -9.77 -1.43
C VAL A 40 4.47 -10.06 -2.24
N ASN A 41 4.40 -11.07 -3.11
CA ASN A 41 5.50 -11.33 -4.03
C ASN A 41 5.66 -10.18 -5.06
N GLU A 42 6.84 -10.08 -5.66
CA GLU A 42 7.20 -9.01 -6.60
C GLU A 42 6.22 -8.91 -7.78
N ALA A 43 5.76 -10.04 -8.31
CA ALA A 43 4.86 -10.06 -9.47
C ALA A 43 3.48 -9.42 -9.19
N ASN A 44 3.04 -9.36 -7.95
CA ASN A 44 1.76 -8.78 -7.55
C ASN A 44 1.90 -7.43 -6.80
N ARG A 45 3.15 -6.93 -6.69
CA ARG A 45 3.44 -5.73 -5.91
C ARG A 45 2.74 -4.48 -6.46
N ASP A 46 2.76 -4.31 -7.77
CA ASP A 46 2.11 -3.16 -8.42
C ASP A 46 0.59 -3.18 -8.20
N GLY A 47 -0.04 -4.35 -8.32
CA GLY A 47 -1.46 -4.53 -8.01
C GLY A 47 -1.81 -4.21 -6.56
N ALA A 48 -0.95 -4.59 -5.61
CA ALA A 48 -1.14 -4.28 -4.19
C ALA A 48 -0.95 -2.77 -3.90
N ILE A 49 0.01 -2.12 -4.54
CA ILE A 49 0.23 -0.67 -4.44
C ILE A 49 -0.99 0.08 -5.00
N LEU A 50 -1.44 -0.28 -6.20
CA LEU A 50 -2.63 0.31 -6.82
C LEU A 50 -3.87 0.12 -5.96
N PHE A 51 -4.05 -1.07 -5.35
CA PHE A 51 -5.13 -1.32 -4.42
C PHE A 51 -5.05 -0.38 -3.20
N ASN A 52 -3.87 -0.24 -2.59
CA ASN A 52 -3.68 0.69 -1.48
C ASN A 52 -4.05 2.12 -1.88
N GLU A 53 -3.59 2.60 -3.02
CA GLU A 53 -3.81 3.98 -3.48
C GLU A 53 -5.25 4.29 -3.87
N ARG A 54 -5.96 3.33 -4.47
CA ARG A 54 -7.27 3.56 -5.11
C ARG A 54 -8.45 2.94 -4.37
N CYS A 55 -8.21 1.89 -3.59
CA CYS A 55 -9.28 1.08 -2.99
C CYS A 55 -9.30 1.17 -1.46
N SER A 56 -8.18 1.56 -0.81
CA SER A 56 -8.01 1.55 0.65
C SER A 56 -8.99 2.44 1.42
N GLY A 57 -9.57 3.46 0.78
CA GLY A 57 -10.56 4.31 1.42
C GLY A 57 -11.88 3.62 1.76
N CYS A 58 -12.19 2.49 1.11
CA CYS A 58 -13.43 1.75 1.27
C CYS A 58 -13.23 0.28 1.61
N HIS A 59 -12.10 -0.31 1.25
CA HIS A 59 -11.81 -1.73 1.40
C HIS A 59 -10.73 -1.97 2.45
N THR A 60 -10.84 -3.10 3.15
CA THR A 60 -9.76 -3.63 3.98
C THR A 60 -9.09 -4.78 3.24
N PHE A 61 -7.77 -4.75 3.23
CA PHE A 61 -6.90 -5.82 2.79
C PHE A 61 -5.51 -5.61 3.42
N GLU A 62 -5.20 -6.38 4.46
CA GLU A 62 -3.98 -6.21 5.26
C GLU A 62 -2.72 -6.32 4.41
N ARG A 63 -2.68 -7.27 3.46
CA ARG A 63 -1.54 -7.45 2.54
C ARG A 63 -1.24 -6.24 1.67
N ALA A 64 -2.23 -5.37 1.45
CA ALA A 64 -2.07 -4.09 0.77
C ALA A 64 -2.02 -2.91 1.74
N ASN A 65 -1.83 -3.15 3.03
CA ASN A 65 -1.86 -2.11 4.07
C ASN A 65 -3.11 -1.20 3.99
N SER A 66 -4.27 -1.80 3.83
CA SER A 66 -5.54 -1.13 3.58
C SER A 66 -6.57 -1.52 4.64
N TYR A 67 -7.23 -0.55 5.28
CA TYR A 67 -8.10 -0.74 6.43
C TYR A 67 -9.41 0.08 6.36
N GLY A 68 -9.96 0.26 5.15
CA GLY A 68 -11.11 1.13 4.92
C GLY A 68 -12.48 0.52 5.23
N SER A 69 -12.60 -0.82 5.32
CA SER A 69 -13.86 -1.46 5.69
C SER A 69 -14.16 -1.27 7.17
N LYS A 70 -15.39 -0.91 7.48
CA LYS A 70 -15.84 -0.79 8.87
C LYS A 70 -16.68 -2.02 9.27
N PRO A 71 -16.56 -2.52 10.50
CA PRO A 71 -17.46 -3.52 11.03
C PRO A 71 -18.92 -3.05 10.98
N GLN A 72 -19.85 -3.97 10.73
CA GLN A 72 -21.28 -3.64 10.58
C GLN A 72 -21.84 -2.80 11.73
N GLY A 73 -21.41 -3.06 12.98
CA GLY A 73 -21.84 -2.32 14.16
C GLY A 73 -21.26 -0.91 14.29
N GLN A 74 -20.34 -0.52 13.43
CA GLN A 74 -19.70 0.81 13.40
C GLN A 74 -20.12 1.67 12.21
N LEU A 75 -21.02 1.17 11.37
CA LEU A 75 -21.59 1.95 10.28
C LEU A 75 -22.57 2.98 10.86
N ALA A 76 -22.23 4.25 10.72
CA ALA A 76 -23.21 5.32 10.94
C ALA A 76 -24.26 5.24 9.85
N GLY A 77 -25.53 5.38 10.20
CA GLY A 77 -26.63 5.29 9.23
C GLY A 77 -26.42 6.23 8.05
N GLY A 78 -26.25 5.68 6.85
CA GLY A 78 -26.02 6.44 5.61
C GLY A 78 -24.59 6.43 5.08
N GLU A 79 -23.61 5.81 5.74
CA GLU A 79 -22.28 5.62 5.16
C GLU A 79 -22.34 4.67 3.95
N ARG A 80 -21.95 5.19 2.80
CA ARG A 80 -21.99 4.47 1.50
C ARG A 80 -20.61 4.04 1.02
N THR A 81 -19.56 4.27 1.81
CA THR A 81 -18.16 4.06 1.42
C THR A 81 -17.54 2.81 2.04
N ASN A 82 -18.37 1.86 2.47
CA ASN A 82 -17.88 0.64 3.11
C ASN A 82 -17.87 -0.51 2.10
N GLY A 83 -16.68 -0.87 1.63
CA GLY A 83 -16.46 -2.01 0.75
C GLY A 83 -16.24 -3.32 1.52
N PRO A 84 -16.23 -4.48 0.83
CA PRO A 84 -15.85 -5.75 1.43
C PRO A 84 -14.45 -5.73 2.04
N ASN A 85 -14.29 -6.53 3.11
CA ASN A 85 -12.98 -6.88 3.66
C ASN A 85 -12.45 -8.11 2.93
N PHE A 86 -11.34 -7.96 2.20
CA PHE A 86 -10.74 -9.01 1.39
C PHE A 86 -9.82 -9.94 2.18
N ASP A 87 -9.53 -9.66 3.44
CA ASP A 87 -8.84 -10.61 4.33
C ASP A 87 -9.72 -11.85 4.60
N VAL A 88 -11.04 -11.68 4.55
CA VAL A 88 -12.01 -12.75 4.83
C VAL A 88 -12.88 -13.13 3.63
N ARG A 89 -12.92 -12.29 2.60
CA ARG A 89 -13.74 -12.52 1.41
C ARG A 89 -12.87 -12.86 0.22
N LYS A 90 -12.97 -14.10 -0.26
CA LYS A 90 -12.38 -14.52 -1.54
C LYS A 90 -13.10 -13.87 -2.71
N VAL A 91 -12.34 -13.44 -3.69
CA VAL A 91 -12.85 -12.93 -4.97
C VAL A 91 -11.97 -13.48 -6.11
N SER A 92 -12.60 -13.87 -7.21
CA SER A 92 -11.89 -14.29 -8.41
C SER A 92 -11.43 -13.07 -9.22
N LYS A 93 -10.45 -13.29 -10.11
CA LYS A 93 -10.00 -12.26 -11.06
C LYS A 93 -11.16 -11.69 -11.88
N ASP A 94 -12.03 -12.55 -12.39
CA ASP A 94 -13.16 -12.14 -13.22
C ASP A 94 -14.19 -11.30 -12.45
N ASP A 95 -14.50 -11.69 -11.21
CA ASP A 95 -15.40 -10.93 -10.33
C ASP A 95 -14.81 -9.56 -9.97
N ALA A 96 -13.52 -9.52 -9.69
CA ALA A 96 -12.80 -8.28 -9.43
C ALA A 96 -12.83 -7.34 -10.63
N LEU A 97 -12.51 -7.85 -11.83
CA LEU A 97 -12.60 -7.09 -13.08
C LEU A 97 -14.01 -6.61 -13.38
N TYR A 98 -15.01 -7.47 -13.15
CA TYR A 98 -16.39 -7.08 -13.32
C TYR A 98 -16.76 -5.91 -12.40
N ALA A 99 -16.41 -5.99 -11.11
CA ALA A 99 -16.70 -4.95 -10.14
C ALA A 99 -15.95 -3.64 -10.47
N ILE A 100 -14.68 -3.72 -10.87
CA ILE A 100 -13.87 -2.56 -11.24
C ILE A 100 -14.48 -1.85 -12.47
N ARG A 101 -14.87 -2.60 -13.49
CA ARG A 101 -15.39 -2.06 -14.76
C ARG A 101 -16.81 -1.53 -14.67
N ASN A 102 -17.65 -2.18 -13.87
CA ASN A 102 -19.08 -1.85 -13.81
C ASN A 102 -19.47 -1.08 -12.54
N GLY A 103 -18.55 -0.95 -11.59
CA GLY A 103 -18.84 -0.44 -10.26
C GLY A 103 -19.40 -1.52 -9.33
N GLY A 104 -19.51 -1.18 -8.04
CA GLY A 104 -20.11 -2.06 -7.04
C GLY A 104 -21.59 -2.29 -7.29
N PHE A 105 -22.19 -3.15 -6.46
CA PHE A 105 -23.55 -3.71 -6.61
C PHE A 105 -24.67 -2.71 -6.98
N SER A 106 -24.47 -1.42 -6.79
CA SER A 106 -25.45 -0.38 -7.16
C SER A 106 -24.85 0.77 -7.98
N GLY A 107 -23.57 0.66 -8.41
CA GLY A 107 -22.87 1.73 -9.15
C GLY A 107 -22.68 3.04 -8.37
N ALA A 108 -23.43 3.25 -7.29
CA ALA A 108 -23.40 4.46 -6.50
C ALA A 108 -22.39 4.43 -5.34
N ILE A 109 -21.90 3.24 -4.98
CA ILE A 109 -21.03 3.02 -3.83
C ILE A 109 -19.58 2.87 -4.29
N MET A 110 -19.31 2.00 -5.25
CA MET A 110 -18.02 1.84 -5.89
C MET A 110 -18.10 2.39 -7.31
N PRO A 111 -17.32 3.44 -7.65
CA PRO A 111 -17.33 3.99 -9.01
C PRO A 111 -16.88 2.95 -10.05
N ALA A 112 -17.50 2.95 -11.22
CA ALA A 112 -17.01 2.17 -12.34
C ALA A 112 -15.70 2.75 -12.89
N ASN A 113 -14.82 1.88 -13.37
CA ASN A 113 -13.55 2.25 -14.00
C ASN A 113 -12.62 3.08 -13.10
N ILE A 114 -12.58 2.78 -11.80
CA ILE A 114 -11.70 3.44 -10.83
C ILE A 114 -10.22 3.23 -11.18
N VAL A 115 -9.90 2.10 -11.80
CA VAL A 115 -8.68 1.79 -12.54
C VAL A 115 -9.04 1.12 -13.85
N MET A 116 -8.19 1.22 -14.88
CA MET A 116 -8.51 0.72 -16.23
C MET A 116 -7.31 0.02 -16.86
N GLY A 117 -7.59 -0.75 -17.92
CA GLY A 117 -6.54 -1.40 -18.70
C GLY A 117 -5.68 -2.34 -17.86
N GLU A 118 -4.38 -2.21 -17.99
CA GLU A 118 -3.40 -3.04 -17.29
C GLU A 118 -3.47 -2.89 -15.75
N GLU A 119 -3.71 -1.68 -15.25
CA GLU A 119 -3.88 -1.43 -13.82
C GLU A 119 -5.04 -2.25 -13.22
N ALA A 120 -6.16 -2.35 -13.95
CA ALA A 120 -7.30 -3.16 -13.51
C ALA A 120 -6.95 -4.66 -13.47
N GLU A 121 -6.19 -5.15 -14.46
CA GLU A 121 -5.72 -6.53 -14.49
C GLU A 121 -4.78 -6.84 -13.31
N GLN A 122 -3.82 -5.95 -13.03
CA GLN A 122 -2.88 -6.10 -11.91
C GLN A 122 -3.59 -6.14 -10.55
N VAL A 123 -4.56 -5.25 -10.32
CA VAL A 123 -5.38 -5.26 -9.10
C VAL A 123 -6.20 -6.55 -9.00
N ALA A 124 -6.79 -6.99 -10.11
CA ALA A 124 -7.61 -8.20 -10.12
C ALA A 124 -6.79 -9.47 -9.89
N GLU A 125 -5.58 -9.57 -10.45
CA GLU A 125 -4.64 -10.67 -10.20
C GLU A 125 -4.17 -10.70 -8.74
N PHE A 126 -3.86 -9.55 -8.18
CA PHE A 126 -3.52 -9.44 -6.77
C PHE A 126 -4.66 -9.91 -5.87
N LEU A 127 -5.90 -9.48 -6.13
CA LEU A 127 -7.08 -9.90 -5.38
C LEU A 127 -7.35 -11.40 -5.53
N ASP A 128 -7.30 -11.92 -6.76
CA ASP A 128 -7.51 -13.35 -7.01
C ASP A 128 -6.53 -14.22 -6.23
N LYS A 129 -5.29 -13.81 -6.18
CA LYS A 129 -4.25 -14.59 -5.50
C LYS A 129 -4.36 -14.54 -3.97
N TYR A 130 -4.57 -13.37 -3.41
CA TYR A 130 -4.37 -13.15 -1.97
C TYR A 130 -5.64 -12.97 -1.15
N SER A 131 -6.81 -12.73 -1.76
CA SER A 131 -8.06 -12.52 -1.01
C SER A 131 -8.57 -13.80 -0.34
N GLY A 132 -9.29 -13.66 0.78
CA GLY A 132 -9.94 -14.78 1.47
C GLY A 132 -9.13 -15.43 2.58
N GLY A 133 -8.09 -14.78 3.10
CA GLY A 133 -7.27 -15.27 4.22
C GLY A 133 -6.10 -16.17 3.81
N ASP A 134 -5.54 -16.91 4.74
CA ASP A 134 -4.26 -17.62 4.64
C ASP A 134 -4.18 -18.77 3.59
N GLU A 135 -5.23 -19.01 2.84
CA GLU A 135 -5.25 -20.06 1.80
C GLU A 135 -4.63 -19.63 0.45
N GLY A 136 -4.12 -18.41 0.36
CA GLY A 136 -3.47 -17.88 -0.85
C GLY A 136 -2.05 -18.40 -1.13
N GLY A 137 -1.60 -19.45 -0.45
CA GLY A 137 -0.22 -19.95 -0.51
C GLY A 137 -0.05 -21.41 -0.94
N THR A 138 -1.10 -22.13 -1.27
CA THR A 138 -0.96 -23.47 -1.84
C THR A 138 -1.20 -23.42 -3.33
N ASP A 139 -0.15 -23.63 -4.10
CA ASP A 139 -0.21 -24.00 -5.51
C ASP A 139 -1.01 -25.31 -5.64
N VAL A 140 -2.33 -25.20 -5.60
CA VAL A 140 -3.18 -26.31 -6.05
C VAL A 140 -3.12 -26.29 -7.56
N GLN A 141 -2.13 -26.99 -8.11
CA GLN A 141 -2.21 -27.51 -9.46
C GLN A 141 -3.56 -28.22 -9.58
N SER A 142 -4.51 -27.58 -10.25
CA SER A 142 -5.66 -28.28 -10.79
C SER A 142 -5.14 -29.25 -11.87
N GLY A 143 -4.64 -30.40 -11.42
CA GLY A 143 -4.45 -31.56 -12.24
C GLY A 143 -5.82 -31.94 -12.75
N GLY A 144 -6.10 -31.58 -14.00
CA GLY A 144 -7.19 -32.16 -14.74
C GLY A 144 -6.99 -33.67 -14.84
N GLU A 145 -7.80 -34.39 -14.12
CA GLU A 145 -8.02 -35.81 -14.33
C GLU A 145 -9.40 -35.96 -14.95
N GLN A 146 -9.42 -35.87 -16.26
CA GLN A 146 -10.50 -36.47 -17.04
C GLN A 146 -10.22 -37.95 -17.11
N SER A 147 -11.07 -38.77 -16.53
CA SER A 147 -11.16 -40.20 -16.86
C SER A 147 -12.59 -40.67 -16.86
N GLN A 148 -13.06 -40.95 -18.07
CA GLN A 148 -14.04 -41.91 -18.55
C GLN A 148 -15.49 -41.71 -18.13
#